data_571f7e7b536846f845d76b1fe39eda6d
#
_entry.id   571f7e7b536846f845d76b1fe39eda6d
#
_cell.length_a   1.000
_cell.length_b   1.000
_cell.length_c   1.000
_cell.angle_alpha   90.00
_cell.angle_beta   90.00
_cell.angle_gamma   90.00
#
_symmetry.space_group_name_H-M   'P 1'
#
loop_
_entity.id
_entity.type
_entity.pdbx_description
1 polymer ?
#
loop_
_entity_poly.entity_id
_entity_poly.type
_entity_poly.pdbx_seq_one_letter_code
_entity_poly.pdbx_strand_id
1 'polypeptide(L)'
;MPILPPVSHPSILALGYSEAAMVLRSGQPNNITAVIAIRGHGEYVVDCPGTVQKLVLEFDDVEVLASADPSRAYESWAREKWAKEIGRPQSPPSVADAAAIIEFARRISSSRGTVLCHCQAGVSRSTAAALVCLATWTGPGHEQYCVEHLRSGRPCAMPHRGLVGFADELLGRGGRLVSALSIARRD
;
A
#
# COMPACT_ATOMS: atom_id res chain seq x y z
N MET A 1 21.24 13.86 10.77
CA MET A 1 20.49 14.30 9.59
C MET A 1 20.17 13.07 8.76
N PRO A 2 18.94 12.79 8.41
CA PRO A 2 18.64 11.72 7.47
C PRO A 2 19.27 12.08 6.12
N ILE A 3 20.05 11.16 5.59
CA ILE A 3 20.65 11.29 4.25
C ILE A 3 19.47 11.13 3.28
N LEU A 4 19.15 12.18 2.53
CA LEU A 4 18.15 12.11 1.47
C LEU A 4 18.56 11.05 0.44
N PRO A 5 17.62 10.24 -0.05
CA PRO A 5 17.95 9.23 -1.06
C PRO A 5 18.49 9.92 -2.32
N PRO A 6 19.57 9.41 -2.90
CA PRO A 6 20.26 10.06 -4.01
C PRO A 6 19.54 9.96 -5.37
N VAL A 7 18.34 9.38 -5.43
CA VAL A 7 17.66 9.08 -6.70
C VAL A 7 16.32 9.81 -6.78
N SER A 8 16.10 10.54 -7.88
CA SER A 8 14.77 11.06 -8.18
C SER A 8 13.85 9.90 -8.56
N HIS A 9 12.88 9.64 -7.73
CA HIS A 9 11.82 8.67 -7.98
C HIS A 9 10.52 9.39 -8.36
N PRO A 10 9.51 8.69 -8.92
CA PRO A 10 8.19 9.25 -9.14
C PRO A 10 7.58 9.80 -7.83
N SER A 11 6.75 10.84 -7.94
CA SER A 11 5.90 11.25 -6.82
C SER A 11 4.88 10.18 -6.51
N ILE A 12 4.38 10.13 -5.27
CA ILE A 12 3.42 9.12 -4.86
C ILE A 12 2.23 9.73 -4.12
N LEU A 13 1.03 9.24 -4.43
CA LEU A 13 -0.22 9.58 -3.74
C LEU A 13 -0.89 8.30 -3.25
N ALA A 14 -1.38 8.33 -2.01
CA ALA A 14 -2.21 7.26 -1.46
C ALA A 14 -3.59 7.82 -1.11
N LEU A 15 -4.63 7.38 -1.81
CA LEU A 15 -5.97 7.95 -1.75
C LEU A 15 -7.05 6.88 -1.52
N GLY A 16 -8.23 7.32 -1.09
CA GLY A 16 -9.46 6.54 -1.13
C GLY A 16 -10.08 6.56 -2.52
N TYR A 17 -11.06 5.69 -2.74
CA TYR A 17 -11.75 5.54 -4.02
C TYR A 17 -12.30 6.88 -4.55
N SER A 18 -13.06 7.61 -3.73
CA SER A 18 -13.69 8.87 -4.14
C SER A 18 -12.67 9.96 -4.46
N GLU A 19 -11.61 10.09 -3.65
CA GLU A 19 -10.51 11.03 -3.89
C GLU A 19 -9.77 10.69 -5.19
N ALA A 20 -9.45 9.42 -5.40
CA ALA A 20 -8.80 8.94 -6.62
C ALA A 20 -9.65 9.20 -7.87
N ALA A 21 -10.97 8.96 -7.78
CA ALA A 21 -11.89 9.24 -8.86
C ALA A 21 -11.94 10.74 -9.22
N MET A 22 -11.90 11.61 -8.23
CA MET A 22 -11.84 13.06 -8.45
C MET A 22 -10.54 13.47 -9.14
N VAL A 23 -9.39 12.99 -8.66
CA VAL A 23 -8.08 13.30 -9.24
C VAL A 23 -7.97 12.82 -10.69
N LEU A 24 -8.41 11.59 -10.98
CA LEU A 24 -8.32 11.02 -12.33
C LEU A 24 -9.29 11.68 -13.33
N ARG A 25 -10.46 12.15 -12.87
CA ARG A 25 -11.44 12.87 -13.72
C ARG A 25 -11.05 14.31 -13.98
N SER A 26 -10.46 15.00 -13.01
CA SER A 26 -10.11 16.40 -13.14
C SER A 26 -8.98 16.67 -14.14
N GLY A 27 -8.19 15.65 -14.47
CA GLY A 27 -6.99 15.80 -15.29
C GLY A 27 -5.96 16.77 -14.70
N GLN A 28 -6.20 17.26 -13.50
CA GLN A 28 -5.42 18.30 -12.82
C GLN A 28 -4.29 17.74 -11.97
N PRO A 29 -3.36 18.52 -11.60
CA PRO A 29 -2.03 18.81 -12.15
C PRO A 29 -1.02 17.75 -11.80
N ASN A 30 -1.49 16.56 -11.38
CA ASN A 30 -0.64 15.54 -10.75
C ASN A 30 0.12 14.67 -11.75
N ASN A 31 -0.03 14.88 -13.05
CA ASN A 31 0.65 14.07 -14.08
C ASN A 31 0.68 12.59 -13.70
N ILE A 32 -0.50 11.99 -13.49
CA ILE A 32 -0.61 10.57 -13.10
C ILE A 32 -0.13 9.71 -14.26
N THR A 33 0.96 8.99 -14.05
CA THR A 33 1.57 8.10 -15.06
C THR A 33 1.36 6.63 -14.75
N ALA A 34 1.05 6.31 -13.50
CA ALA A 34 0.76 4.94 -13.08
C ALA A 34 -0.27 4.90 -11.94
N VAL A 35 -1.04 3.81 -11.89
CA VAL A 35 -2.06 3.56 -10.86
C VAL A 35 -1.88 2.15 -10.29
N ILE A 36 -1.87 2.05 -8.98
CA ILE A 36 -2.03 0.79 -8.24
C ILE A 36 -3.40 0.83 -7.57
N ALA A 37 -4.33 0.03 -8.09
CA ALA A 37 -5.70 -0.06 -7.60
C ALA A 37 -5.86 -1.34 -6.77
N ILE A 38 -6.25 -1.20 -5.50
CA ILE A 38 -6.47 -2.35 -4.61
C ILE A 38 -7.93 -2.35 -4.18
N ARG A 39 -8.62 -3.43 -4.51
CA ARG A 39 -10.02 -3.63 -4.15
C ARG A 39 -10.20 -4.86 -3.27
N GLY A 40 -11.17 -4.82 -2.39
CA GLY A 40 -11.76 -6.01 -1.80
C GLY A 40 -12.79 -6.62 -2.76
N HIS A 41 -13.29 -7.77 -2.42
CA HIS A 41 -14.33 -8.41 -3.22
C HIS A 41 -15.60 -7.54 -3.26
N GLY A 42 -16.09 -7.33 -4.48
CA GLY A 42 -17.28 -6.48 -4.72
C GLY A 42 -17.01 -4.97 -4.68
N GLU A 43 -15.78 -4.55 -4.36
CA GLU A 43 -15.38 -3.15 -4.48
C GLU A 43 -15.00 -2.81 -5.93
N TYR A 44 -15.12 -1.54 -6.27
CA TYR A 44 -14.77 -1.03 -7.60
C TYR A 44 -13.35 -0.46 -7.61
N VAL A 45 -12.74 -0.47 -8.79
CA VAL A 45 -11.54 0.32 -9.08
C VAL A 45 -11.91 1.54 -9.91
N VAL A 46 -11.15 2.61 -9.75
CA VAL A 46 -11.38 3.82 -10.54
C VAL A 46 -10.90 3.59 -11.97
N ASP A 47 -11.73 4.02 -12.93
CA ASP A 47 -11.33 4.05 -14.33
C ASP A 47 -10.23 5.08 -14.56
N CYS A 48 -9.24 4.71 -15.34
CA CYS A 48 -8.14 5.60 -15.72
C CYS A 48 -7.88 5.52 -17.24
N PRO A 49 -7.34 6.59 -17.82
CA PRO A 49 -6.99 6.61 -19.24
C PRO A 49 -6.07 5.45 -19.65
N GLY A 50 -6.23 4.92 -20.84
CA GLY A 50 -5.42 3.80 -21.35
C GLY A 50 -3.92 4.09 -21.49
N THR A 51 -3.52 5.36 -21.43
CA THR A 51 -2.11 5.78 -21.40
C THR A 51 -1.44 5.62 -20.04
N VAL A 52 -2.23 5.40 -18.97
CA VAL A 52 -1.73 5.23 -17.60
C VAL A 52 -1.41 3.76 -17.36
N GLN A 53 -0.20 3.46 -16.88
CA GLN A 53 0.16 2.09 -16.48
C GLN A 53 -0.66 1.67 -15.27
N LYS A 54 -1.25 0.47 -15.28
CA LYS A 54 -2.15 0.02 -14.22
C LYS A 54 -1.76 -1.33 -13.65
N LEU A 55 -1.77 -1.43 -12.33
CA LEU A 55 -1.75 -2.67 -11.56
C LEU A 55 -3.05 -2.76 -10.77
N VAL A 56 -3.79 -3.85 -10.91
CA VAL A 56 -5.01 -4.12 -10.11
C VAL A 56 -4.75 -5.33 -9.25
N LEU A 57 -5.00 -5.19 -7.95
CA LEU A 57 -4.90 -6.26 -6.96
C LEU A 57 -6.25 -6.44 -6.27
N GLU A 58 -6.54 -7.68 -5.88
CA GLU A 58 -7.78 -8.02 -5.20
C GLU A 58 -7.50 -8.76 -3.91
N PHE A 59 -7.65 -8.06 -2.79
CA PHE A 59 -7.61 -8.62 -1.44
C PHE A 59 -8.33 -7.72 -0.44
N ASP A 60 -8.83 -8.32 0.63
CA ASP A 60 -9.55 -7.61 1.69
C ASP A 60 -8.59 -6.94 2.67
N ASP A 61 -9.07 -5.89 3.34
CA ASP A 61 -8.30 -5.16 4.37
C ASP A 61 -8.34 -5.90 5.71
N VAL A 62 -7.73 -7.08 5.73
CA VAL A 62 -7.69 -7.96 6.91
C VAL A 62 -6.27 -8.43 7.16
N GLU A 63 -5.82 -8.37 8.41
CA GLU A 63 -4.48 -8.81 8.77
C GLU A 63 -4.35 -10.34 8.64
N VAL A 64 -3.18 -10.79 8.23
CA VAL A 64 -2.83 -12.21 8.27
C VAL A 64 -2.62 -12.61 9.74
N LEU A 65 -3.49 -13.44 10.27
CA LEU A 65 -3.31 -13.96 11.62
C LEU A 65 -2.22 -15.03 11.62
N ALA A 66 -1.20 -14.84 12.44
CA ALA A 66 -0.36 -15.96 12.84
C ALA A 66 -1.26 -16.94 13.63
N SER A 67 -1.36 -18.18 13.16
CA SER A 67 -2.35 -19.18 13.57
C SER A 67 -2.27 -19.65 15.03
N ALA A 68 -1.41 -19.08 15.86
CA ALA A 68 -1.10 -19.61 17.18
C ALA A 68 -1.14 -18.58 18.33
N ASP A 69 -1.64 -17.36 18.13
CA ASP A 69 -1.73 -16.37 19.21
C ASP A 69 -3.12 -16.36 19.84
N PRO A 70 -3.28 -16.88 21.09
CA PRO A 70 -4.58 -16.92 21.77
C PRO A 70 -5.17 -15.54 22.03
N SER A 71 -4.35 -14.49 22.11
CA SER A 71 -4.82 -13.10 22.29
C SER A 71 -5.61 -12.58 21.09
N ARG A 72 -5.51 -13.27 19.96
CA ARG A 72 -6.18 -12.94 18.69
C ARG A 72 -7.43 -13.79 18.40
N ALA A 73 -7.88 -14.58 19.37
CA ALA A 73 -9.10 -15.40 19.22
C ALA A 73 -10.34 -14.56 18.85
N TYR A 74 -10.43 -13.32 19.36
CA TYR A 74 -11.50 -12.38 19.00
C TYR A 74 -11.45 -12.00 17.53
N GLU A 75 -10.27 -11.76 16.96
CA GLU A 75 -10.10 -11.42 15.55
C GLU A 75 -10.49 -12.60 14.64
N SER A 76 -10.17 -13.83 15.05
CA SER A 76 -10.58 -15.05 14.35
C SER A 76 -12.11 -15.20 14.32
N TRP A 77 -12.75 -15.03 15.48
CA TRP A 77 -14.21 -15.07 15.60
C TRP A 77 -14.89 -13.96 14.77
N ALA A 78 -14.37 -12.74 14.82
CA ALA A 78 -14.90 -11.63 14.05
C ALA A 78 -14.81 -11.91 12.53
N ARG A 79 -13.73 -12.53 12.05
CA ARG A 79 -13.59 -12.96 10.65
C ARG A 79 -14.60 -14.01 10.24
N GLU A 80 -14.82 -15.03 11.09
CA GLU A 80 -15.82 -16.07 10.82
C GLU A 80 -17.22 -15.47 10.76
N LYS A 81 -17.54 -14.56 11.68
CA LYS A 81 -18.83 -13.84 11.69
C LYS A 81 -19.01 -13.03 10.41
N TRP A 82 -18.01 -12.23 10.03
CA TRP A 82 -18.02 -11.47 8.78
C TRP A 82 -18.16 -12.38 7.55
N ALA A 83 -17.40 -13.48 7.50
CA ALA A 83 -17.49 -14.44 6.40
C ALA A 83 -18.91 -15.00 6.23
N LYS A 84 -19.61 -15.25 7.35
CA LYS A 84 -21.00 -15.68 7.34
C LYS A 84 -21.95 -14.58 6.85
N GLU A 85 -21.74 -13.33 7.28
CA GLU A 85 -22.58 -12.19 6.90
C GLU A 85 -22.43 -11.83 5.42
N ILE A 86 -21.21 -11.87 4.87
CA ILE A 86 -20.95 -11.55 3.46
C ILE A 86 -20.99 -12.79 2.53
N GLY A 87 -21.23 -13.99 3.08
CA GLY A 87 -21.37 -15.23 2.32
C GLY A 87 -20.08 -15.80 1.73
N ARG A 88 -18.90 -15.31 2.16
CA ARG A 88 -17.59 -15.80 1.71
C ARG A 88 -16.48 -15.56 2.74
N PRO A 89 -15.40 -16.35 2.72
CA PRO A 89 -14.20 -16.02 3.51
C PRO A 89 -13.52 -14.75 2.99
N GLN A 90 -12.88 -14.01 3.90
CA GLN A 90 -12.05 -12.87 3.55
C GLN A 90 -10.69 -13.36 3.01
N SER A 91 -10.18 -12.64 2.01
CA SER A 91 -8.89 -12.93 1.37
C SER A 91 -7.87 -11.88 1.80
N PRO A 92 -6.97 -12.18 2.77
CA PRO A 92 -5.90 -11.25 3.14
C PRO A 92 -4.89 -11.06 1.99
N PRO A 93 -4.04 -10.02 2.02
CA PRO A 93 -2.94 -9.90 1.08
C PRO A 93 -1.99 -11.10 1.19
N SER A 94 -1.31 -11.40 0.10
CA SER A 94 -0.36 -12.49 -0.04
C SER A 94 1.05 -11.98 -0.37
N VAL A 95 2.02 -12.88 -0.30
CA VAL A 95 3.41 -12.63 -0.79
C VAL A 95 3.40 -12.26 -2.28
N ALA A 96 2.50 -12.87 -3.07
CA ALA A 96 2.38 -12.57 -4.50
C ALA A 96 1.91 -11.13 -4.75
N ASP A 97 1.01 -10.59 -3.93
CA ASP A 97 0.57 -9.19 -4.04
C ASP A 97 1.72 -8.23 -3.74
N ALA A 98 2.51 -8.50 -2.71
CA ALA A 98 3.69 -7.70 -2.40
C ALA A 98 4.74 -7.76 -3.53
N ALA A 99 4.97 -8.94 -4.10
CA ALA A 99 5.87 -9.13 -5.23
C ALA A 99 5.39 -8.34 -6.46
N ALA A 100 4.10 -8.40 -6.78
CA ALA A 100 3.51 -7.66 -7.89
C ALA A 100 3.69 -6.14 -7.74
N ILE A 101 3.52 -5.60 -6.52
CA ILE A 101 3.76 -4.18 -6.25
C ILE A 101 5.24 -3.83 -6.46
N ILE A 102 6.17 -4.65 -5.94
CA ILE A 102 7.61 -4.44 -6.09
C ILE A 102 8.03 -4.45 -7.55
N GLU A 103 7.58 -5.43 -8.33
CA GLU A 103 7.86 -5.52 -9.76
C GLU A 103 7.30 -4.32 -10.53
N PHE A 104 6.07 -3.94 -10.23
CA PHE A 104 5.45 -2.77 -10.83
C PHE A 104 6.25 -1.49 -10.49
N ALA A 105 6.62 -1.29 -9.21
CA ALA A 105 7.43 -0.16 -8.77
C ALA A 105 8.79 -0.10 -9.49
N ARG A 106 9.46 -1.24 -9.66
CA ARG A 106 10.73 -1.31 -10.42
C ARG A 106 10.55 -0.90 -11.88
N ARG A 107 9.49 -1.39 -12.53
CA ARG A 107 9.20 -1.07 -13.93
C ARG A 107 8.96 0.41 -14.17
N ILE A 108 8.30 1.09 -13.24
CA ILE A 108 7.96 2.52 -13.36
C ILE A 108 8.96 3.46 -12.67
N SER A 109 10.07 2.94 -12.13
CA SER A 109 11.04 3.72 -11.33
C SER A 109 11.64 4.93 -12.04
N SER A 110 11.80 4.85 -13.37
CA SER A 110 12.31 5.94 -14.21
C SER A 110 11.23 6.88 -14.74
N SER A 111 9.96 6.63 -14.45
CA SER A 111 8.86 7.47 -14.93
C SER A 111 8.91 8.85 -14.26
N ARG A 112 8.73 9.90 -15.07
CA ARG A 112 8.55 11.25 -14.56
C ARG A 112 7.07 11.51 -14.39
N GLY A 113 6.60 11.59 -13.16
CA GLY A 113 5.19 11.83 -12.85
C GLY A 113 4.79 11.29 -11.49
N THR A 114 3.51 11.06 -11.32
CA THR A 114 2.93 10.63 -10.06
C THR A 114 2.36 9.22 -10.19
N VAL A 115 2.65 8.39 -9.21
CA VAL A 115 2.03 7.08 -9.00
C VAL A 115 0.89 7.24 -8.00
N LEU A 116 -0.31 6.88 -8.41
CA LEU A 116 -1.50 6.90 -7.57
C LEU A 116 -1.78 5.49 -7.04
N CYS A 117 -1.72 5.31 -5.73
CA CYS A 117 -2.19 4.11 -5.05
C CYS A 117 -3.58 4.37 -4.48
N HIS A 118 -4.59 3.56 -4.78
CA HIS A 118 -5.88 3.72 -4.16
C HIS A 118 -6.48 2.38 -3.69
N CYS A 119 -7.28 2.47 -2.64
CA CYS A 119 -8.18 1.42 -2.17
C CYS A 119 -9.52 2.05 -1.83
N GLN A 120 -10.39 1.39 -1.07
CA GLN A 120 -11.68 1.96 -0.70
C GLN A 120 -11.54 3.21 0.19
N ALA A 121 -10.85 3.09 1.32
CA ALA A 121 -10.75 4.17 2.33
C ALA A 121 -9.51 5.08 2.19
N GLY A 122 -8.46 4.64 1.52
CA GLY A 122 -7.22 5.40 1.41
C GLY A 122 -6.37 5.42 2.69
N VAL A 123 -6.53 4.44 3.57
CA VAL A 123 -5.90 4.42 4.90
C VAL A 123 -4.91 3.28 5.06
N SER A 124 -5.26 2.05 4.66
CA SER A 124 -4.49 0.84 4.95
C SER A 124 -3.84 0.24 3.68
N ARG A 125 -4.61 -0.38 2.79
CA ARG A 125 -4.11 -1.09 1.60
C ARG A 125 -3.34 -0.18 0.64
N SER A 126 -3.88 0.98 0.28
CA SER A 126 -3.23 1.92 -0.63
C SER A 126 -1.98 2.56 -0.03
N THR A 127 -2.00 2.85 1.27
CA THR A 127 -0.82 3.41 1.96
C THR A 127 0.28 2.37 2.13
N ALA A 128 -0.06 1.09 2.30
CA ALA A 128 0.92 0.01 2.27
C ALA A 128 1.57 -0.14 0.88
N ALA A 129 0.78 -0.12 -0.20
CA ALA A 129 1.33 -0.16 -1.56
C ALA A 129 2.24 1.04 -1.85
N ALA A 130 1.85 2.24 -1.44
CA ALA A 130 2.67 3.43 -1.57
C ALA A 130 4.00 3.30 -0.80
N LEU A 131 3.96 2.77 0.42
CA LEU A 131 5.17 2.53 1.22
C LEU A 131 6.10 1.50 0.57
N VAL A 132 5.54 0.42 0.00
CA VAL A 132 6.32 -0.60 -0.72
C VAL A 132 7.00 0.02 -1.96
N CYS A 133 6.31 0.88 -2.70
CA CYS A 133 6.92 1.61 -3.82
C CYS A 133 8.09 2.49 -3.34
N LEU A 134 7.88 3.32 -2.32
CA LEU A 134 8.92 4.16 -1.74
C LEU A 134 10.14 3.33 -1.30
N ALA A 135 9.91 2.27 -0.53
CA ALA A 135 10.98 1.38 -0.08
C ALA A 135 11.73 0.71 -1.24
N THR A 136 11.03 0.39 -2.34
CA THR A 136 11.64 -0.19 -3.54
C THR A 136 12.56 0.81 -4.24
N TRP A 137 12.15 2.07 -4.34
CA TRP A 137 12.92 3.11 -5.04
C TRP A 137 14.09 3.66 -4.24
N THR A 138 13.90 3.86 -2.94
CA THR A 138 14.93 4.48 -2.08
C THR A 138 16.03 3.51 -1.66
N GLY A 139 15.79 2.21 -1.72
CA GLY A 139 16.75 1.21 -1.29
C GLY A 139 16.84 1.02 0.24
N PRO A 140 17.75 0.16 0.72
CA PRO A 140 17.93 -0.13 2.15
C PRO A 140 18.48 1.06 2.92
N GLY A 141 18.10 1.16 4.21
CA GLY A 141 18.55 2.21 5.12
C GLY A 141 17.69 3.47 5.10
N HIS A 142 16.64 3.52 4.28
CA HIS A 142 15.74 4.67 4.16
C HIS A 142 14.32 4.37 4.64
N GLU A 143 14.12 3.32 5.43
CA GLU A 143 12.80 2.83 5.84
C GLU A 143 12.03 3.89 6.66
N GLN A 144 12.73 4.57 7.58
CA GLN A 144 12.14 5.65 8.38
C GLN A 144 11.72 6.84 7.49
N TYR A 145 12.59 7.25 6.56
CA TYR A 145 12.26 8.29 5.58
C TYR A 145 11.00 7.93 4.77
N CYS A 146 10.87 6.69 4.29
CA CYS A 146 9.70 6.25 3.54
C CYS A 146 8.40 6.42 4.34
N VAL A 147 8.41 6.07 5.62
CA VAL A 147 7.25 6.20 6.49
C VAL A 147 6.89 7.67 6.77
N GLU A 148 7.90 8.50 7.06
CA GLU A 148 7.72 9.93 7.28
C GLU A 148 7.21 10.64 6.01
N HIS A 149 7.81 10.33 4.86
CA HIS A 149 7.39 10.87 3.58
C HIS A 149 5.94 10.49 3.24
N LEU A 150 5.56 9.23 3.44
CA LEU A 150 4.18 8.78 3.25
C LEU A 150 3.22 9.55 4.15
N ARG A 151 3.54 9.69 5.44
CA ARG A 151 2.67 10.36 6.42
C ARG A 151 2.60 11.86 6.22
N SER A 152 3.63 12.50 5.72
CA SER A 152 3.58 13.92 5.35
C SER A 152 2.56 14.19 4.24
N GLY A 153 2.44 13.27 3.27
CA GLY A 153 1.45 13.34 2.19
C GLY A 153 0.06 12.77 2.57
N ARG A 154 0.02 11.86 3.54
CA ARG A 154 -1.21 11.19 4.02
C ARG A 154 -1.18 11.01 5.54
N PRO A 155 -1.56 12.01 6.34
CA PRO A 155 -1.47 11.95 7.81
C PRO A 155 -2.27 10.80 8.44
N CYS A 156 -3.38 10.39 7.82
CA CYS A 156 -4.19 9.26 8.28
C CYS A 156 -3.63 7.88 7.87
N ALA A 157 -2.42 7.81 7.27
CA ALA A 157 -1.85 6.56 6.81
C ALA A 157 -1.62 5.55 7.95
N MET A 158 -2.22 4.38 7.78
CA MET A 158 -2.05 3.20 8.63
C MET A 158 -1.75 1.98 7.75
N PRO A 159 -0.55 1.89 7.17
CA PRO A 159 -0.21 0.84 6.20
C PRO A 159 -0.48 -0.57 6.73
N HIS A 160 -1.11 -1.40 5.91
CA HIS A 160 -1.43 -2.79 6.21
C HIS A 160 -0.16 -3.59 6.56
N ARG A 161 -0.02 -4.01 7.82
CA ARG A 161 1.24 -4.57 8.33
C ARG A 161 1.63 -5.87 7.66
N GLY A 162 0.66 -6.74 7.35
CA GLY A 162 0.92 -8.01 6.66
C GLY A 162 1.53 -7.79 5.28
N LEU A 163 0.96 -6.89 4.47
CA LEU A 163 1.50 -6.55 3.14
C LEU A 163 2.90 -5.94 3.24
N VAL A 164 3.11 -5.03 4.20
CA VAL A 164 4.43 -4.42 4.44
C VAL A 164 5.44 -5.47 4.92
N GLY A 165 5.02 -6.43 5.74
CA GLY A 165 5.86 -7.54 6.21
C GLY A 165 6.37 -8.41 5.05
N PHE A 166 5.48 -8.81 4.14
CA PHE A 166 5.88 -9.54 2.94
C PHE A 166 6.86 -8.74 2.07
N ALA A 167 6.62 -7.45 1.89
CA ALA A 167 7.53 -6.59 1.14
C ALA A 167 8.88 -6.40 1.85
N ASP A 168 8.90 -6.29 3.18
CA ASP A 168 10.12 -6.23 4.00
C ASP A 168 11.02 -7.45 3.75
N GLU A 169 10.43 -8.65 3.77
CA GLU A 169 11.13 -9.91 3.48
C GLU A 169 11.64 -9.97 2.03
N LEU A 170 10.78 -9.70 1.05
CA LEU A 170 11.13 -9.74 -0.38
C LEU A 170 12.22 -8.71 -0.77
N LEU A 171 12.24 -7.57 -0.10
CA LEU A 171 13.25 -6.53 -0.29
C LEU A 171 14.51 -6.74 0.56
N GLY A 172 14.56 -7.79 1.41
CA GLY A 172 15.69 -8.08 2.28
C GLY A 172 15.91 -7.01 3.36
N ARG A 173 14.83 -6.42 3.90
CA ARG A 173 14.94 -5.33 4.89
C ARG A 173 15.15 -5.82 6.32
N GLY A 174 14.94 -7.11 6.60
CA GLY A 174 15.17 -7.73 7.90
C GLY A 174 14.32 -7.12 9.02
N GLY A 175 13.05 -6.82 8.75
CA GLY A 175 12.10 -6.26 9.72
C GLY A 175 12.18 -4.74 9.89
N ARG A 176 13.09 -4.04 9.21
CA ARG A 176 13.30 -2.59 9.39
C ARG A 176 12.13 -1.76 8.88
N LEU A 177 11.50 -2.16 7.78
CA LEU A 177 10.35 -1.44 7.24
C LEU A 177 9.13 -1.56 8.18
N VAL A 178 8.90 -2.76 8.70
CA VAL A 178 7.84 -3.01 9.71
C VAL A 178 8.12 -2.26 11.01
N SER A 179 9.39 -2.22 11.45
CA SER A 179 9.81 -1.51 12.66
C SER A 179 9.60 0.00 12.53
N ALA A 180 9.92 0.58 11.37
CA ALA A 180 9.71 2.00 11.09
C ALA A 180 8.25 2.43 11.24
N LEU A 181 7.28 1.56 10.89
CA LEU A 181 5.85 1.83 11.11
C LEU A 181 5.49 2.01 12.59
N SER A 182 6.19 1.31 13.47
CA SER A 182 5.90 1.33 14.92
C SER A 182 6.51 2.54 15.63
N ILE A 183 7.68 3.01 15.17
CA ILE A 183 8.39 4.16 15.76
C ILE A 183 7.61 5.46 15.53
N ALA A 184 7.10 5.65 14.35
CA ALA A 184 6.40 6.87 13.95
C ALA A 184 4.97 7.04 14.55
N ARG A 185 4.54 6.19 15.48
CA ARG A 185 3.26 6.31 16.22
C ARG A 185 3.43 6.90 17.64
N ARG A 186 4.64 7.28 18.04
CA ARG A 186 4.92 7.70 19.44
C ARG A 186 4.89 9.21 19.68
N ASP A 187 4.60 9.98 18.64
CA ASP A 187 4.40 11.43 18.70
C ASP A 187 2.92 11.77 18.46
#